data_956f31b489698ec0343aafab65fdd3d0
#
_entry.id   956f31b489698ec0343aafab65fdd3d0
#
_cell.length_a   1.000
_cell.length_b   1.000
_cell.length_c   1.000
_cell.angle_alpha   90.00
_cell.angle_beta   90.00
_cell.angle_gamma   90.00
#
_symmetry.space_group_name_H-M   'P 1'
#
loop_
_entity.id
_entity.type
_entity.pdbx_description
1 polymer ?
#
loop_
_entity_poly.entity_id
_entity_poly.type
_entity_poly.pdbx_seq_one_letter_code
_entity_poly.pdbx_strand_id
1 'polypeptide(L)'
;VDGDDINLFDILPLFRLNDGDGGFYLDKACVVSRDPLDPDNFGKQNVGIYRMEVKGKRKLGLQPVPMHDIALHLHKAEERGEDLPIAITLGNDPIITLMGATPLKYDQSEYEMAGALRESPYPIATAPLTGFDVPWGSEVILEGVIEGRKREIEGPFGEFTGHYSGGRNMTVVRIDKVSYRTKPIFESLYLGMPWTEID
;
A
#
# COMPACT_ATOMS: atom_id res chain seq x y z
N VAL A 1 12.45 -2.48 12.84
CA VAL A 1 13.06 -1.12 12.91
C VAL A 1 11.96 -0.14 13.21
N ASP A 2 12.17 0.76 14.14
CA ASP A 2 11.14 1.65 14.64
C ASP A 2 11.60 3.12 14.61
N GLY A 3 10.63 4.01 14.42
CA GLY A 3 10.81 5.46 14.60
C GLY A 3 11.96 6.04 13.76
N ASP A 4 12.83 6.81 14.40
CA ASP A 4 13.88 7.57 13.71
C ASP A 4 15.02 6.72 13.16
N ASP A 5 15.11 5.44 13.54
CA ASP A 5 16.06 4.47 13.00
C ASP A 5 15.66 3.96 11.61
N ILE A 6 14.46 4.28 11.15
CA ILE A 6 13.97 3.88 9.84
C ILE A 6 14.65 4.73 8.75
N ASN A 7 15.28 4.05 7.80
CA ASN A 7 15.69 4.63 6.53
C ASN A 7 15.30 3.69 5.39
N LEU A 8 14.22 3.98 4.70
CA LEU A 8 13.70 3.15 3.62
C LEU A 8 14.71 2.98 2.47
N PHE A 9 15.61 3.95 2.27
CA PHE A 9 16.67 3.85 1.25
C PHE A 9 17.77 2.83 1.60
N ASP A 10 17.92 2.50 2.88
CA ASP A 10 18.89 1.51 3.34
C ASP A 10 18.26 0.13 3.54
N ILE A 11 16.94 0.11 3.84
CA ILE A 11 16.22 -1.12 4.17
C ILE A 11 15.73 -1.83 2.91
N LEU A 12 15.25 -1.06 1.90
CA LEU A 12 14.65 -1.60 0.68
C LEU A 12 15.62 -1.47 -0.50
N PRO A 13 15.73 -2.49 -1.36
CA PRO A 13 16.57 -2.45 -2.55
C PRO A 13 15.92 -1.62 -3.66
N LEU A 14 15.75 -0.34 -3.42
CA LEU A 14 15.05 0.59 -4.31
C LEU A 14 15.83 0.84 -5.58
N PHE A 15 15.17 0.82 -6.71
CA PHE A 15 15.71 1.20 -8.01
C PHE A 15 14.70 2.06 -8.78
N ARG A 16 15.19 2.84 -9.72
CA ARG A 16 14.34 3.61 -10.62
C ARG A 16 13.94 2.72 -11.78
N LEU A 17 12.66 2.57 -12.01
CA LEU A 17 12.12 1.68 -13.02
C LEU A 17 12.24 2.29 -14.42
N ASN A 18 11.83 3.54 -14.59
CA ASN A 18 11.91 4.29 -15.84
C ASN A 18 12.69 5.60 -15.62
N ASP A 19 13.45 6.04 -16.62
CA ASP A 19 14.30 7.23 -16.53
C ASP A 19 13.53 8.52 -16.17
N GLY A 20 12.28 8.61 -16.61
CA GLY A 20 11.40 9.75 -16.38
C GLY A 20 10.60 9.68 -15.07
N ASP A 21 10.75 8.63 -14.25
CA ASP A 21 10.05 8.56 -12.96
C ASP A 21 10.54 9.66 -12.00
N GLY A 22 9.62 10.21 -11.19
CA GLY A 22 9.93 11.23 -10.20
C GLY A 22 10.87 10.77 -9.09
N GLY A 23 10.90 9.48 -8.80
CA GLY A 23 11.71 8.88 -7.75
C GLY A 23 11.75 7.37 -7.82
N PHE A 24 11.95 6.75 -6.67
CA PHE A 24 11.80 5.30 -6.47
C PHE A 24 10.37 4.98 -6.06
N TYR A 25 9.87 3.85 -6.52
CA TYR A 25 8.48 3.45 -6.28
C TYR A 25 8.35 2.08 -5.63
N LEU A 26 7.34 1.95 -4.77
CA LEU A 26 6.75 0.67 -4.38
C LEU A 26 5.50 0.51 -5.26
N ASP A 27 5.57 -0.38 -6.21
CA ASP A 27 4.59 -0.50 -7.30
C ASP A 27 3.68 -1.73 -7.17
N LYS A 28 4.01 -2.69 -6.29
CA LYS A 28 3.25 -3.92 -6.04
C LYS A 28 2.88 -4.11 -4.57
N ALA A 29 2.78 -3.04 -3.81
CA ALA A 29 2.43 -3.12 -2.42
C ALA A 29 0.91 -3.21 -2.22
N CYS A 30 0.47 -4.09 -1.33
CA CYS A 30 -0.89 -4.05 -0.80
C CYS A 30 -0.94 -3.13 0.42
N VAL A 31 -1.92 -2.25 0.46
CA VAL A 31 -2.15 -1.34 1.59
C VAL A 31 -3.43 -1.74 2.29
N VAL A 32 -3.31 -1.99 3.59
CA VAL A 32 -4.42 -2.31 4.47
C VAL A 32 -4.86 -1.04 5.20
N SER A 33 -6.15 -0.76 5.19
CA SER A 33 -6.77 0.33 5.94
C SER A 33 -8.11 -0.13 6.53
N ARG A 34 -8.59 0.53 7.58
CA ARG A 34 -9.88 0.26 8.20
C ARG A 34 -10.75 1.51 8.20
N ASP A 35 -12.07 1.31 8.15
CA ASP A 35 -13.04 2.40 8.33
C ASP A 35 -12.86 3.04 9.72
N PRO A 36 -12.48 4.32 9.84
CA PRO A 36 -12.29 4.96 11.14
C PRO A 36 -13.59 5.11 11.96
N LEU A 37 -14.76 4.96 11.33
CA LEU A 37 -16.05 5.02 12.00
C LEU A 37 -16.58 3.64 12.42
N ASP A 38 -15.95 2.56 11.92
CA ASP A 38 -16.38 1.18 12.22
C ASP A 38 -15.16 0.24 12.16
N PRO A 39 -14.10 0.51 12.99
CA PRO A 39 -12.79 -0.13 12.86
C PRO A 39 -12.78 -1.62 13.21
N ASP A 40 -13.80 -2.09 13.93
CA ASP A 40 -13.92 -3.50 14.33
C ASP A 40 -14.67 -4.34 13.30
N ASN A 41 -15.22 -3.73 12.27
CA ASN A 41 -15.93 -4.42 11.21
C ASN A 41 -14.95 -4.99 10.17
N PHE A 42 -14.73 -6.30 10.23
CA PHE A 42 -13.82 -6.99 9.32
C PHE A 42 -14.17 -6.80 7.83
N GLY A 43 -15.45 -6.71 7.49
CA GLY A 43 -15.90 -6.43 6.11
C GLY A 43 -15.51 -5.05 5.59
N LYS A 44 -15.21 -4.11 6.49
CA LYS A 44 -14.78 -2.74 6.14
C LYS A 44 -13.27 -2.54 6.32
N GLN A 45 -12.50 -3.62 6.36
CA GLN A 45 -11.05 -3.58 6.25
C GLN A 45 -10.69 -3.78 4.78
N ASN A 46 -10.16 -2.76 4.16
CA ASN A 46 -9.76 -2.77 2.75
C ASN A 46 -8.32 -3.25 2.57
N VAL A 47 -8.09 -4.02 1.54
CA VAL A 47 -6.76 -4.35 1.02
C VAL A 47 -6.71 -3.92 -0.44
N GLY A 48 -5.94 -2.89 -0.76
CA GLY A 48 -5.85 -2.38 -2.13
C GLY A 48 -4.41 -2.22 -2.60
N ILE A 49 -4.18 -2.27 -3.92
CA ILE A 49 -2.87 -2.00 -4.52
C ILE A 49 -2.78 -0.52 -4.87
N TYR A 50 -1.75 0.15 -4.38
CA TYR A 50 -1.49 1.55 -4.67
C TYR A 50 0.00 1.75 -4.91
N ARG A 51 0.33 2.50 -5.97
CA ARG A 51 1.72 2.94 -6.16
C ARG A 51 2.11 3.96 -5.11
N MET A 52 3.35 3.87 -4.64
CA MET A 52 3.88 4.80 -3.65
C MET A 52 5.28 5.27 -4.04
N GLU A 53 5.46 6.59 -4.15
CA GLU A 53 6.76 7.21 -4.34
C GLU A 53 7.52 7.29 -3.01
N VAL A 54 8.76 6.79 -2.96
CA VAL A 54 9.62 6.93 -1.77
C VAL A 54 10.24 8.33 -1.77
N LYS A 55 9.81 9.19 -0.85
CA LYS A 55 10.14 10.62 -0.79
C LYS A 55 11.11 10.98 0.33
N GLY A 56 11.45 10.05 1.19
CA GLY A 56 12.34 10.30 2.32
C GLY A 56 12.55 9.04 3.15
N LYS A 57 13.37 9.16 4.19
CA LYS A 57 13.73 8.03 5.06
C LYS A 57 12.51 7.29 5.63
N ARG A 58 11.46 8.04 5.94
CA ARG A 58 10.21 7.55 6.53
C ARG A 58 8.98 8.05 5.78
N LYS A 59 9.15 8.58 4.57
CA LYS A 59 8.08 9.28 3.87
C LYS A 59 7.81 8.67 2.52
N LEU A 60 6.51 8.41 2.26
CA LEU A 60 6.01 7.99 0.96
C LEU A 60 4.96 8.99 0.46
N GLY A 61 4.82 9.12 -0.85
CA GLY A 61 3.66 9.71 -1.50
C GLY A 61 2.74 8.59 -1.98
N LEU A 62 1.46 8.63 -1.65
CA LEU A 62 0.48 7.61 -2.04
C LEU A 62 -0.65 8.26 -2.83
N GLN A 63 -1.05 7.63 -3.94
CA GLN A 63 -2.16 8.09 -4.78
C GLN A 63 -3.44 7.28 -4.50
N PRO A 64 -4.32 7.72 -3.59
CA PRO A 64 -5.65 7.14 -3.47
C PRO A 64 -6.55 7.71 -4.58
N VAL A 65 -7.15 6.83 -5.36
CA VAL A 65 -8.15 7.26 -6.34
C VAL A 65 -9.50 7.47 -5.61
N PRO A 66 -10.26 8.53 -5.88
CA PRO A 66 -11.48 8.87 -5.14
C PRO A 66 -12.54 7.77 -5.04
N MET A 67 -12.51 6.80 -5.94
CA MET A 67 -13.46 5.68 -5.95
C MET A 67 -13.00 4.48 -5.11
N HIS A 68 -11.79 4.51 -4.54
CA HIS A 68 -11.25 3.43 -3.73
C HIS A 68 -11.60 3.61 -2.25
N ASP A 69 -11.79 2.51 -1.54
CA ASP A 69 -12.17 2.50 -0.14
C ASP A 69 -11.19 3.23 0.77
N ILE A 70 -9.88 3.15 0.49
CA ILE A 70 -8.89 3.92 1.23
C ILE A 70 -9.10 5.44 1.14
N ALA A 71 -9.63 5.95 0.01
CA ALA A 71 -9.95 7.37 -0.13
C ALA A 71 -11.14 7.76 0.73
N LEU A 72 -12.14 6.86 0.85
CA LEU A 72 -13.28 7.04 1.75
C LEU A 72 -12.84 6.98 3.22
N HIS A 73 -11.98 6.02 3.59
CA HIS A 73 -11.42 5.93 4.94
C HIS A 73 -10.64 7.20 5.31
N LEU A 74 -9.80 7.68 4.38
CA LEU A 74 -9.04 8.91 4.59
C LEU A 74 -9.96 10.12 4.75
N HIS A 75 -10.99 10.26 3.92
CA HIS A 75 -11.96 11.34 4.03
C HIS A 75 -12.62 11.36 5.41
N LYS A 76 -13.08 10.21 5.90
CA LYS A 76 -13.69 10.08 7.23
C LYS A 76 -12.71 10.45 8.36
N ALA A 77 -11.43 10.05 8.25
CA ALA A 77 -10.40 10.43 9.22
C ALA A 77 -10.16 11.95 9.19
N GLU A 78 -10.04 12.54 8.00
CA GLU A 78 -9.81 13.98 7.82
C GLU A 78 -10.98 14.84 8.32
N GLU A 79 -12.23 14.38 8.21
CA GLU A 79 -13.39 15.07 8.80
C GLU A 79 -13.30 15.13 10.31
N ARG A 80 -12.67 14.14 10.95
CA ARG A 80 -12.41 14.10 12.40
C ARG A 80 -11.13 14.83 12.81
N GLY A 81 -10.34 15.31 11.85
CA GLY A 81 -9.04 15.92 12.11
C GLY A 81 -7.96 14.92 12.49
N GLU A 82 -8.12 13.67 12.11
CA GLU A 82 -7.24 12.54 12.43
C GLU A 82 -6.40 12.12 11.21
N ASP A 83 -5.25 11.49 11.48
CA ASP A 83 -4.49 10.73 10.49
C ASP A 83 -5.16 9.38 10.27
N LEU A 84 -4.97 8.76 9.08
CA LEU A 84 -5.47 7.42 8.81
C LEU A 84 -4.34 6.39 9.03
N PRO A 85 -4.45 5.49 10.03
CA PRO A 85 -3.51 4.38 10.17
C PRO A 85 -3.57 3.44 8.97
N ILE A 86 -2.41 2.95 8.53
CA ILE A 86 -2.28 1.97 7.44
C ILE A 86 -1.16 0.97 7.72
N ALA A 87 -1.28 -0.22 7.13
CA ALA A 87 -0.21 -1.19 7.00
C ALA A 87 0.04 -1.49 5.52
N ILE A 88 1.28 -1.41 5.09
CA ILE A 88 1.72 -1.64 3.70
C ILE A 88 2.49 -2.95 3.68
N THR A 89 2.14 -3.88 2.81
CA THR A 89 2.76 -5.20 2.73
C THR A 89 3.34 -5.46 1.35
N LEU A 90 4.55 -6.02 1.31
CA LEU A 90 5.29 -6.37 0.10
C LEU A 90 5.61 -7.87 0.10
N GLY A 91 5.70 -8.47 -1.09
CA GLY A 91 5.99 -9.89 -1.25
C GLY A 91 4.85 -10.76 -0.74
N ASN A 92 3.64 -10.44 -1.16
CA ASN A 92 2.41 -11.12 -0.75
C ASN A 92 2.12 -12.36 -1.60
N ASP A 93 1.28 -13.25 -1.07
CA ASP A 93 0.66 -14.31 -1.87
C ASP A 93 -0.08 -13.67 -3.07
N PRO A 94 0.11 -14.17 -4.32
CA PRO A 94 -0.55 -13.62 -5.50
C PRO A 94 -2.07 -13.52 -5.41
N ILE A 95 -2.73 -14.41 -4.66
CA ILE A 95 -4.19 -14.41 -4.49
C ILE A 95 -4.64 -13.10 -3.81
N ILE A 96 -3.97 -12.67 -2.74
CA ILE A 96 -4.38 -11.43 -2.06
C ILE A 96 -4.03 -10.20 -2.91
N THR A 97 -2.96 -10.26 -3.68
CA THR A 97 -2.61 -9.20 -4.64
C THR A 97 -3.70 -9.08 -5.71
N LEU A 98 -4.18 -10.21 -6.24
CA LEU A 98 -5.30 -10.24 -7.19
C LEU A 98 -6.59 -9.66 -6.58
N MET A 99 -6.90 -10.03 -5.33
CA MET A 99 -8.09 -9.50 -4.65
C MET A 99 -7.97 -8.00 -4.39
N GLY A 100 -6.80 -7.50 -4.02
CA GLY A 100 -6.55 -6.07 -3.84
C GLY A 100 -6.68 -5.23 -5.12
N ALA A 101 -6.67 -5.86 -6.29
CA ALA A 101 -6.95 -5.25 -7.59
C ALA A 101 -8.39 -5.49 -8.07
N THR A 102 -9.16 -6.31 -7.37
CA THR A 102 -10.53 -6.68 -7.75
C THR A 102 -11.54 -5.70 -7.15
N PRO A 103 -12.43 -5.08 -7.93
CA PRO A 103 -13.44 -4.19 -7.38
C PRO A 103 -14.46 -4.98 -6.57
N LEU A 104 -14.47 -4.79 -5.26
CA LEU A 104 -15.44 -5.34 -4.32
C LEU A 104 -16.38 -4.24 -3.82
N LYS A 105 -17.47 -4.63 -3.15
CA LYS A 105 -18.33 -3.68 -2.45
C LYS A 105 -17.67 -3.25 -1.15
N TYR A 106 -17.98 -2.07 -0.68
CA TYR A 106 -17.40 -1.44 0.52
C TYR A 106 -17.43 -2.29 1.80
N ASP A 107 -18.39 -3.19 1.93
CA ASP A 107 -18.58 -4.08 3.09
C ASP A 107 -18.14 -5.54 2.82
N GLN A 108 -17.34 -5.76 1.78
CA GLN A 108 -16.78 -7.06 1.40
C GLN A 108 -15.27 -7.06 1.58
N SER A 109 -14.77 -8.01 2.36
CA SER A 109 -13.33 -8.14 2.63
C SER A 109 -12.61 -8.90 1.51
N GLU A 110 -11.49 -8.35 1.05
CA GLU A 110 -10.56 -9.02 0.13
C GLU A 110 -10.05 -10.35 0.70
N TYR A 111 -9.90 -10.46 2.02
CA TYR A 111 -9.50 -11.71 2.68
C TYR A 111 -10.56 -12.81 2.56
N GLU A 112 -11.84 -12.45 2.69
CA GLU A 112 -12.93 -13.41 2.50
C GLU A 112 -13.01 -13.88 1.06
N MET A 113 -12.84 -12.97 0.10
CA MET A 113 -12.80 -13.31 -1.33
C MET A 113 -11.56 -14.15 -1.69
N ALA A 114 -10.39 -13.83 -1.12
CA ALA A 114 -9.19 -14.64 -1.26
C ALA A 114 -9.40 -16.06 -0.69
N GLY A 115 -10.08 -16.16 0.45
CA GLY A 115 -10.48 -17.44 1.06
C GLY A 115 -11.42 -18.25 0.16
N ALA A 116 -12.41 -17.59 -0.44
CA ALA A 116 -13.33 -18.21 -1.36
C ALA A 116 -12.62 -18.75 -2.61
N LEU A 117 -11.69 -17.98 -3.18
CA LEU A 117 -10.89 -18.41 -4.34
C LEU A 117 -9.97 -19.60 -4.01
N ARG A 118 -9.44 -19.65 -2.78
CA ARG A 118 -8.59 -20.75 -2.29
C ARG A 118 -9.39 -22.00 -1.87
N GLU A 119 -10.71 -21.88 -1.74
CA GLU A 119 -11.57 -22.90 -1.11
C GLU A 119 -11.14 -23.24 0.35
N SER A 120 -10.52 -22.26 1.03
CA SER A 120 -10.05 -22.39 2.42
C SER A 120 -9.80 -21.01 3.02
N PRO A 121 -9.89 -20.85 4.38
CA PRO A 121 -9.63 -19.56 5.01
C PRO A 121 -8.28 -18.97 4.58
N TYR A 122 -8.26 -17.68 4.20
CA TYR A 122 -7.01 -17.00 3.89
C TYR A 122 -6.24 -16.70 5.20
N PRO A 123 -4.96 -17.10 5.32
CA PRO A 123 -4.21 -16.88 6.54
C PRO A 123 -3.82 -15.40 6.68
N ILE A 124 -4.06 -14.83 7.85
CA ILE A 124 -3.71 -13.46 8.22
C ILE A 124 -2.81 -13.45 9.46
N ALA A 125 -2.10 -12.35 9.65
CA ALA A 125 -1.31 -12.06 10.83
C ALA A 125 -1.66 -10.66 11.34
N THR A 126 -1.41 -10.41 12.63
CA THR A 126 -1.63 -9.08 13.21
C THR A 126 -0.37 -8.24 13.06
N ALA A 127 -0.49 -7.09 12.44
CA ALA A 127 0.59 -6.11 12.33
C ALA A 127 0.92 -5.51 13.72
N PRO A 128 2.22 -5.46 14.10
CA PRO A 128 2.59 -5.22 15.50
C PRO A 128 2.38 -3.78 15.99
N LEU A 129 2.27 -2.78 15.11
CA LEU A 129 2.04 -1.39 15.50
C LEU A 129 0.55 -1.02 15.38
N THR A 130 -0.04 -1.27 14.23
CA THR A 130 -1.42 -0.87 13.91
C THR A 130 -2.48 -1.83 14.45
N GLY A 131 -2.11 -3.07 14.74
CA GLY A 131 -3.06 -4.12 15.09
C GLY A 131 -3.94 -4.57 13.91
N PHE A 132 -3.59 -4.18 12.68
CA PHE A 132 -4.35 -4.55 11.50
C PHE A 132 -4.08 -6.00 11.09
N ASP A 133 -5.07 -6.62 10.47
CA ASP A 133 -4.90 -7.91 9.85
C ASP A 133 -4.16 -7.72 8.52
N VAL A 134 -3.01 -8.34 8.40
CA VAL A 134 -2.17 -8.29 7.20
C VAL A 134 -2.01 -9.70 6.63
N PRO A 135 -1.72 -9.85 5.32
CA PRO A 135 -1.48 -11.15 4.72
C PRO A 135 -0.37 -11.91 5.46
N TRP A 136 -0.68 -13.11 5.95
CA TRP A 136 0.34 -13.96 6.54
C TRP A 136 1.36 -14.36 5.48
N GLY A 137 2.63 -14.21 5.82
CA GLY A 137 3.68 -14.56 4.88
C GLY A 137 4.22 -13.40 4.05
N SER A 138 3.72 -12.18 4.23
CA SER A 138 4.34 -10.99 3.65
C SER A 138 5.83 -10.92 3.96
N GLU A 139 6.64 -10.49 3.02
CA GLU A 139 8.09 -10.41 3.15
C GLU A 139 8.52 -9.16 3.94
N VAL A 140 7.82 -8.04 3.70
CA VAL A 140 8.04 -6.76 4.38
C VAL A 140 6.69 -6.14 4.74
N ILE A 141 6.61 -5.57 5.94
CA ILE A 141 5.46 -4.80 6.43
C ILE A 141 5.95 -3.42 6.87
N LEU A 142 5.38 -2.38 6.28
CA LEU A 142 5.60 -0.99 6.66
C LEU A 142 4.32 -0.49 7.33
N GLU A 143 4.41 0.04 8.54
CA GLU A 143 3.27 0.52 9.29
C GLU A 143 3.43 2.00 9.62
N GLY A 144 2.35 2.73 9.55
CA GLY A 144 2.34 4.15 9.81
C GLY A 144 0.98 4.77 9.55
N VAL A 145 0.98 6.02 9.10
CA VAL A 145 -0.25 6.78 8.87
C VAL A 145 -0.20 7.55 7.56
N ILE A 146 -1.34 7.69 6.91
CA ILE A 146 -1.54 8.78 5.95
C ILE A 146 -1.80 10.03 6.77
N GLU A 147 -0.92 11.04 6.65
CA GLU A 147 -1.04 12.31 7.36
C GLU A 147 -2.26 13.09 6.84
N GLY A 148 -3.23 13.32 7.70
CA GLY A 148 -4.49 13.98 7.34
C GLY A 148 -4.25 15.38 6.79
N ARG A 149 -4.95 15.71 5.69
CA ARG A 149 -4.90 17.02 5.01
C ARG A 149 -3.53 17.45 4.50
N LYS A 150 -2.51 16.62 4.62
CA LYS A 150 -1.18 16.90 4.06
C LYS A 150 -1.08 16.36 2.64
N ARG A 151 -0.56 17.18 1.73
CA ARG A 151 -0.38 16.83 0.33
C ARG A 151 0.98 17.30 -0.17
N GLU A 152 1.65 16.48 -0.96
CA GLU A 152 2.89 16.81 -1.66
C GLU A 152 2.81 16.35 -3.11
N ILE A 153 3.62 16.90 -4.00
CA ILE A 153 3.68 16.46 -5.39
C ILE A 153 4.24 15.04 -5.45
N GLU A 154 3.51 14.13 -6.06
CA GLU A 154 3.87 12.75 -6.39
C GLU A 154 3.95 12.62 -7.91
N GLY A 155 4.88 11.83 -8.42
CA GLY A 155 5.08 11.64 -9.85
C GLY A 155 6.15 12.57 -10.44
N PRO A 156 6.42 12.45 -11.76
CA PRO A 156 5.77 11.55 -12.72
C PRO A 156 6.09 10.07 -12.49
N PHE A 157 5.29 9.19 -13.07
CA PHE A 157 5.46 7.75 -13.01
C PHE A 157 5.16 7.11 -14.37
N GLY A 158 5.99 6.17 -14.82
CA GLY A 158 5.77 5.43 -16.05
C GLY A 158 4.63 4.43 -15.90
N GLU A 159 3.57 4.60 -16.70
CA GLU A 159 2.38 3.77 -16.66
C GLU A 159 2.44 2.62 -17.66
N PHE A 160 1.65 1.58 -17.42
CA PHE A 160 1.50 0.44 -18.34
C PHE A 160 1.11 0.85 -19.78
N THR A 161 0.51 2.02 -19.96
CA THR A 161 0.13 2.58 -21.26
C THR A 161 1.34 3.04 -22.10
N GLY A 162 2.56 3.00 -21.56
CA GLY A 162 3.76 3.53 -22.22
C GLY A 162 3.91 5.06 -22.13
N HIS A 163 3.13 5.71 -21.28
CA HIS A 163 3.18 7.14 -21.04
C HIS A 163 3.49 7.44 -19.57
N TYR A 164 4.03 8.62 -19.29
CA TYR A 164 4.20 9.10 -17.93
C TYR A 164 2.95 9.80 -17.42
N SER A 165 2.54 9.51 -16.21
CA SER A 165 1.58 10.36 -15.49
C SER A 165 2.26 11.67 -15.12
N GLY A 166 1.49 12.77 -15.08
CA GLY A 166 2.00 14.06 -14.57
C GLY A 166 2.16 14.03 -13.04
N GLY A 167 3.01 14.92 -12.52
CA GLY A 167 3.09 15.18 -11.08
C GLY A 167 1.77 15.77 -10.56
N ARG A 168 1.28 15.29 -9.42
CA ARG A 168 0.02 15.73 -8.78
C ARG A 168 0.17 15.83 -7.27
N ASN A 169 -0.62 16.71 -6.64
CA ASN A 169 -0.70 16.77 -5.19
C ASN A 169 -1.42 15.53 -4.66
N MET A 170 -0.67 14.66 -3.99
CA MET A 170 -1.12 13.39 -3.43
C MET A 170 -0.87 13.33 -1.94
N THR A 171 -1.42 12.30 -1.30
CA THR A 171 -1.31 12.10 0.15
C THR A 171 0.12 11.78 0.57
N VAL A 172 0.45 12.16 1.79
CA VAL A 172 1.75 11.86 2.41
C VAL A 172 1.57 10.75 3.44
N VAL A 173 2.42 9.76 3.36
CA VAL A 173 2.49 8.66 4.34
C VAL A 173 3.76 8.84 5.17
N ARG A 174 3.62 8.74 6.49
CA ARG A 174 4.73 8.60 7.44
C ARG A 174 4.82 7.16 7.90
N ILE A 175 6.00 6.57 7.82
CA ILE A 175 6.29 5.22 8.30
C ILE A 175 6.88 5.30 9.70
N ASP A 176 6.29 4.54 10.62
CA ASP A 176 6.64 4.53 12.03
C ASP A 176 7.23 3.18 12.49
N LYS A 177 6.99 2.11 11.71
CA LYS A 177 7.57 0.78 11.95
C LYS A 177 7.83 0.03 10.63
N VAL A 178 8.94 -0.72 10.59
CA VAL A 178 9.28 -1.65 9.50
C VAL A 178 9.57 -3.01 10.09
N SER A 179 8.83 -4.02 9.65
CA SER A 179 9.04 -5.42 9.96
C SER A 179 9.35 -6.19 8.68
N TYR A 180 10.31 -7.12 8.73
CA TYR A 180 10.67 -7.94 7.56
C TYR A 180 11.21 -9.29 7.99
N ARG A 181 11.18 -10.24 7.08
CA ARG A 181 11.74 -11.58 7.31
C ARG A 181 13.27 -11.53 7.40
N THR A 182 13.86 -12.52 8.02
CA THR A 182 15.33 -12.63 8.15
C THR A 182 16.05 -12.60 6.79
N LYS A 183 15.43 -13.11 5.74
CA LYS A 183 15.91 -13.07 4.35
C LYS A 183 14.74 -12.71 3.45
N PRO A 184 14.33 -11.44 3.42
CA PRO A 184 13.15 -11.03 2.67
C PRO A 184 13.41 -11.06 1.18
N ILE A 185 12.36 -11.40 0.43
CA ILE A 185 12.32 -11.24 -1.02
C ILE A 185 11.62 -9.92 -1.32
N PHE A 186 12.29 -9.04 -2.03
CA PHE A 186 11.68 -7.80 -2.51
C PHE A 186 11.04 -8.07 -3.88
N GLU A 187 9.77 -7.71 -4.00
CA GLU A 187 8.98 -7.89 -5.21
C GLU A 187 8.59 -6.53 -5.77
N SER A 188 8.77 -6.35 -7.06
CA SER A 188 8.44 -5.15 -7.81
C SER A 188 7.83 -5.53 -9.15
N LEU A 189 6.96 -4.70 -9.71
CA LEU A 189 6.44 -4.83 -11.06
C LEU A 189 7.35 -4.08 -12.04
N TYR A 190 7.49 -4.60 -13.25
CA TYR A 190 7.98 -3.81 -14.37
C TYR A 190 6.77 -3.21 -15.09
N LEU A 191 6.55 -1.91 -14.92
CA LEU A 191 5.50 -1.17 -15.59
C LEU A 191 6.07 -0.36 -16.75
N GLY A 192 5.39 -0.35 -17.89
CA GLY A 192 5.79 0.44 -19.06
C GLY A 192 5.83 -0.36 -20.35
N MET A 193 6.74 0.02 -21.26
CA MET A 193 6.87 -0.62 -22.59
C MET A 193 8.25 -1.26 -22.76
N PRO A 194 8.37 -2.46 -23.33
CA PRO A 194 7.27 -3.32 -23.82
C PRO A 194 6.45 -3.88 -22.67
N TRP A 195 5.17 -4.11 -22.91
CA TRP A 195 4.30 -4.77 -21.93
C TRP A 195 4.80 -6.18 -21.61
N THR A 196 4.58 -6.56 -20.36
CA THR A 196 4.81 -7.92 -19.88
C THR A 196 3.47 -8.54 -19.45
N GLU A 197 3.48 -9.81 -19.12
CA GLU A 197 2.31 -10.51 -18.57
C GLU A 197 1.88 -10.00 -17.18
N ILE A 198 2.62 -9.05 -16.64
CA ILE A 198 2.32 -8.41 -15.35
C ILE A 198 1.44 -7.18 -15.55
N ASP A 199 1.56 -6.50 -16.68
CA ASP A 199 0.75 -5.33 -17.06
C ASP A 199 -0.66 -5.76 -17.46
#